data_5da42a598c08e32282e08d40cd4bcf0c
#
_entry.id   5da42a598c08e32282e08d40cd4bcf0c
#
_cell.length_a   1.000
_cell.length_b   1.000
_cell.length_c   1.000
_cell.angle_alpha   90.00
_cell.angle_beta   90.00
_cell.angle_gamma   90.00
#
_symmetry.space_group_name_H-M   'P 1'
#
loop_
_entity.id
_entity.type
_entity.pdbx_description
1 polymer ?
#
loop_
_entity_poly.entity_id
_entity_poly.type
_entity_poly.pdbx_seq_one_letter_code
_entity_poly.pdbx_strand_id
1 'polypeptide(L)'
;MREIVLDTETTGLDVSQGHKIIEIGALEIMNLVPSGKTLHLYINPERDIDPDAIKIHGITDEFVSDKPLFKHVAQEFLDFIKDDKLVIHNASFDMGFLNFELNQAGFPSISSENVIDTLKIARQKFPGAQASLDALCRRFQIDNTHRDLHGALIDADLLASVYVELKGGLQPTLLSDNTATKSENIINNNSNIDSDFSFISKKQRSTRPHHVTQDELDKHAEFLKLITDPIWLQTD
;
A
#
# COMPACT_ATOMS: atom_id res chain seq x y z
N MET A 1 2.87 13.12 3.19
CA MET A 1 1.97 13.05 2.03
C MET A 1 0.73 12.30 2.47
N ARG A 2 -0.46 12.83 2.15
CA ARG A 2 -1.75 12.17 2.42
C ARG A 2 -2.13 11.31 1.23
N GLU A 3 -2.56 10.08 1.47
CA GLU A 3 -3.08 9.14 0.49
C GLU A 3 -4.31 8.46 1.08
N ILE A 4 -5.25 8.06 0.23
CA ILE A 4 -6.48 7.37 0.64
C ILE A 4 -6.44 5.96 0.06
N VAL A 5 -6.43 4.98 0.91
CA VAL A 5 -6.59 3.58 0.51
C VAL A 5 -8.08 3.28 0.44
N LEU A 6 -8.52 2.69 -0.66
CA LEU A 6 -9.94 2.52 -0.97
C LEU A 6 -10.20 1.16 -1.59
N ASP A 7 -11.36 0.60 -1.26
CA ASP A 7 -11.94 -0.56 -1.89
C ASP A 7 -13.46 -0.41 -1.99
N THR A 8 -14.12 -1.12 -2.93
CA THR A 8 -15.57 -1.07 -3.12
C THR A 8 -16.16 -2.45 -3.32
N GLU A 9 -17.37 -2.66 -2.76
CA GLU A 9 -18.21 -3.81 -3.11
C GLU A 9 -19.36 -3.36 -4.02
N THR A 10 -19.75 -4.25 -4.92
CA THR A 10 -20.70 -3.94 -5.99
C THR A 10 -21.76 -5.01 -6.13
N THR A 11 -22.87 -4.70 -6.80
CA THR A 11 -23.95 -5.67 -7.10
C THR A 11 -23.53 -6.74 -8.11
N GLY A 12 -22.37 -6.61 -8.76
CA GLY A 12 -21.84 -7.51 -9.78
C GLY A 12 -20.64 -6.90 -10.49
N LEU A 13 -20.15 -7.54 -11.54
CA LEU A 13 -18.81 -7.28 -12.08
C LEU A 13 -18.72 -6.19 -13.13
N ASP A 14 -19.81 -5.80 -13.79
CA ASP A 14 -19.77 -4.95 -14.99
C ASP A 14 -20.74 -3.77 -14.89
N VAL A 15 -20.17 -2.58 -14.78
CA VAL A 15 -20.95 -1.32 -14.73
C VAL A 15 -21.81 -1.11 -15.99
N SER A 16 -21.40 -1.66 -17.15
CA SER A 16 -22.16 -1.54 -18.39
C SER A 16 -23.47 -2.34 -18.37
N GLN A 17 -23.58 -3.34 -17.49
CA GLN A 17 -24.80 -4.12 -17.22
C GLN A 17 -25.68 -3.46 -16.15
N GLY A 18 -25.34 -2.24 -15.74
CA GLY A 18 -26.07 -1.46 -14.75
C GLY A 18 -25.77 -1.86 -13.32
N HIS A 19 -24.71 -2.65 -13.06
CA HIS A 19 -24.27 -2.92 -11.69
C HIS A 19 -23.82 -1.63 -11.00
N LYS A 20 -23.97 -1.60 -9.69
CA LYS A 20 -23.78 -0.41 -8.84
C LYS A 20 -22.97 -0.71 -7.60
N ILE A 21 -22.41 0.32 -7.00
CA ILE A 21 -21.71 0.25 -5.72
C ILE A 21 -22.72 0.05 -4.58
N ILE A 22 -22.38 -0.83 -3.65
CA ILE A 22 -23.17 -1.09 -2.42
C ILE A 22 -22.40 -0.81 -1.14
N GLU A 23 -21.05 -0.80 -1.21
CA GLU A 23 -20.18 -0.46 -0.09
C GLU A 23 -18.96 0.31 -0.57
N ILE A 24 -18.54 1.32 0.18
CA ILE A 24 -17.25 2.00 0.00
C ILE A 24 -16.53 1.96 1.34
N GLY A 25 -15.34 1.38 1.35
CA GLY A 25 -14.40 1.41 2.45
C GLY A 25 -13.19 2.24 2.08
N ALA A 26 -12.88 3.26 2.89
CA ALA A 26 -11.69 4.06 2.66
C ALA A 26 -11.01 4.43 3.98
N LEU A 27 -9.68 4.51 3.96
CA LEU A 27 -8.91 4.96 5.11
C LEU A 27 -7.78 5.91 4.69
N GLU A 28 -7.47 6.83 5.59
CA GLU A 28 -6.39 7.81 5.39
C GLU A 28 -5.07 7.25 5.88
N ILE A 29 -4.04 7.34 5.03
CA ILE A 29 -2.65 7.12 5.42
C ILE A 29 -1.84 8.42 5.27
N MET A 30 -0.96 8.67 6.23
CA MET A 30 -0.06 9.81 6.24
C MET A 30 1.38 9.31 6.21
N ASN A 31 2.07 9.52 5.09
CA ASN A 31 3.45 9.01 4.91
C ASN A 31 3.55 7.49 5.21
N LEU A 32 2.65 6.71 4.62
CA LEU A 32 2.55 5.25 4.77
C LEU A 32 2.10 4.76 6.16
N VAL A 33 1.62 5.63 7.03
CA VAL A 33 1.12 5.25 8.37
C VAL A 33 -0.37 5.57 8.45
N PRO A 34 -1.24 4.61 8.84
CA PRO A 34 -2.65 4.88 9.06
C PRO A 34 -2.86 6.00 10.08
N SER A 35 -3.71 6.98 9.74
CA SER A 35 -4.02 8.11 10.64
C SER A 35 -5.15 7.82 11.63
N GLY A 36 -5.87 6.72 11.41
CA GLY A 36 -7.08 6.36 12.15
C GLY A 36 -8.37 6.97 11.60
N LYS A 37 -8.29 7.83 10.55
CA LYS A 37 -9.49 8.33 9.89
C LYS A 37 -9.95 7.36 8.82
N THR A 38 -11.23 7.01 8.86
CA THR A 38 -11.88 6.09 7.93
C THR A 38 -13.18 6.69 7.41
N LEU A 39 -13.59 6.23 6.23
CA LEU A 39 -14.91 6.43 5.67
C LEU A 39 -15.49 5.05 5.35
N HIS A 40 -16.71 4.79 5.84
CA HIS A 40 -17.41 3.54 5.58
C HIS A 40 -18.84 3.84 5.20
N LEU A 41 -19.21 3.59 3.96
CA LEU A 41 -20.51 3.89 3.40
C LEU A 41 -21.17 2.64 2.87
N TYR A 42 -22.42 2.39 3.29
CA TYR A 42 -23.32 1.44 2.64
C TYR A 42 -24.33 2.19 1.78
N ILE A 43 -24.62 1.66 0.62
CA ILE A 43 -25.37 2.35 -0.43
C ILE A 43 -26.49 1.44 -0.94
N ASN A 44 -27.69 2.00 -1.06
CA ASN A 44 -28.79 1.34 -1.74
C ASN A 44 -28.62 1.45 -3.25
N PRO A 45 -28.42 0.34 -3.97
CA PRO A 45 -28.19 0.37 -5.41
C PRO A 45 -29.47 0.57 -6.24
N GLU A 46 -30.67 0.50 -5.61
CA GLU A 46 -31.96 0.48 -6.29
C GLU A 46 -32.10 -0.65 -7.33
N ARG A 47 -31.42 -1.76 -7.09
CA ARG A 47 -31.47 -2.98 -7.90
C ARG A 47 -31.05 -4.20 -7.06
N ASP A 48 -31.38 -5.39 -7.56
CA ASP A 48 -30.99 -6.63 -6.91
C ASP A 48 -29.47 -6.87 -7.03
N ILE A 49 -28.91 -7.48 -5.99
CA ILE A 49 -27.50 -7.90 -5.94
C ILE A 49 -27.39 -9.30 -6.53
N ASP A 50 -26.40 -9.52 -7.35
CA ASP A 50 -26.14 -10.84 -7.93
C ASP A 50 -25.85 -11.88 -6.83
N PRO A 51 -26.46 -13.08 -6.88
CA PRO A 51 -26.23 -14.10 -5.86
C PRO A 51 -24.76 -14.51 -5.70
N ASP A 52 -23.95 -14.41 -6.76
CA ASP A 52 -22.53 -14.69 -6.68
C ASP A 52 -21.75 -13.57 -5.98
N ALA A 53 -22.16 -12.34 -6.12
CA ALA A 53 -21.62 -11.20 -5.38
C ALA A 53 -21.94 -11.32 -3.87
N ILE A 54 -23.19 -11.67 -3.53
CA ILE A 54 -23.59 -11.91 -2.12
C ILE A 54 -22.72 -13.00 -1.46
N LYS A 55 -22.35 -14.06 -2.19
CA LYS A 55 -21.45 -15.12 -1.66
C LYS A 55 -20.06 -14.60 -1.31
N ILE A 56 -19.61 -13.55 -1.99
CA ILE A 56 -18.29 -12.96 -1.80
C ILE A 56 -18.28 -12.00 -0.60
N HIS A 57 -19.16 -10.99 -0.61
CA HIS A 57 -19.14 -9.93 0.40
C HIS A 57 -20.22 -10.08 1.49
N GLY A 58 -21.20 -10.98 1.33
CA GLY A 58 -22.24 -11.26 2.34
C GLY A 58 -23.32 -10.18 2.50
N ILE A 59 -23.25 -9.10 1.73
CA ILE A 59 -24.23 -8.01 1.79
C ILE A 59 -25.46 -8.42 1.00
N THR A 60 -26.66 -8.34 1.65
CA THR A 60 -27.93 -8.74 1.07
C THR A 60 -28.75 -7.54 0.62
N ASP A 61 -29.73 -7.77 -0.28
CA ASP A 61 -30.66 -6.75 -0.73
C ASP A 61 -31.44 -6.13 0.46
N GLU A 62 -31.81 -6.96 1.43
CA GLU A 62 -32.50 -6.50 2.64
C GLU A 62 -31.64 -5.52 3.44
N PHE A 63 -30.34 -5.81 3.60
CA PHE A 63 -29.40 -4.97 4.35
C PHE A 63 -29.23 -3.59 3.72
N VAL A 64 -29.18 -3.48 2.38
CA VAL A 64 -28.96 -2.21 1.70
C VAL A 64 -30.23 -1.44 1.40
N SER A 65 -31.41 -2.05 1.60
CA SER A 65 -32.70 -1.46 1.23
C SER A 65 -33.02 -0.14 1.94
N ASP A 66 -32.55 0.04 3.17
CA ASP A 66 -32.73 1.23 4.01
C ASP A 66 -31.55 2.24 3.92
N LYS A 67 -30.51 1.93 3.14
CA LYS A 67 -29.33 2.77 3.03
C LYS A 67 -29.57 3.95 2.06
N PRO A 68 -28.78 5.03 2.18
CA PRO A 68 -28.86 6.15 1.26
C PRO A 68 -28.47 5.75 -0.16
N LEU A 69 -29.00 6.46 -1.16
CA LEU A 69 -28.55 6.33 -2.53
C LEU A 69 -27.17 6.96 -2.70
N PHE A 70 -26.39 6.51 -3.69
CA PHE A 70 -25.04 7.04 -3.97
C PHE A 70 -25.02 8.57 -4.07
N LYS A 71 -25.99 9.18 -4.77
CA LYS A 71 -26.09 10.64 -4.92
C LYS A 71 -26.16 11.42 -3.59
N HIS A 72 -26.62 10.79 -2.52
CA HIS A 72 -26.75 11.43 -1.22
C HIS A 72 -25.45 11.35 -0.40
N VAL A 73 -24.58 10.40 -0.71
CA VAL A 73 -23.29 10.20 -0.03
C VAL A 73 -22.09 10.64 -0.88
N ALA A 74 -22.31 10.94 -2.16
CA ALA A 74 -21.26 11.32 -3.09
C ALA A 74 -20.44 12.53 -2.61
N GLN A 75 -21.08 13.54 -2.03
CA GLN A 75 -20.37 14.70 -1.49
C GLN A 75 -19.48 14.35 -0.30
N GLU A 76 -19.99 13.53 0.63
CA GLU A 76 -19.23 13.05 1.79
C GLU A 76 -17.98 12.26 1.33
N PHE A 77 -18.16 11.40 0.33
CA PHE A 77 -17.07 10.65 -0.28
C PHE A 77 -16.03 11.60 -0.89
N LEU A 78 -16.44 12.58 -1.69
CA LEU A 78 -15.54 13.56 -2.31
C LEU A 78 -14.83 14.44 -1.27
N ASP A 79 -15.52 14.85 -0.21
CA ASP A 79 -14.94 15.62 0.89
C ASP A 79 -13.88 14.83 1.66
N PHE A 80 -14.04 13.50 1.72
CA PHE A 80 -13.05 12.62 2.35
C PHE A 80 -11.81 12.44 1.47
N ILE A 81 -11.98 12.13 0.18
CA ILE A 81 -10.85 11.85 -0.71
C ILE A 81 -10.11 13.13 -1.15
N LYS A 82 -10.84 14.25 -1.36
CA LYS A 82 -10.29 15.52 -1.90
C LYS A 82 -9.52 15.31 -3.21
N ASP A 83 -8.38 15.99 -3.34
CA ASP A 83 -7.45 15.86 -4.47
C ASP A 83 -6.28 14.92 -4.17
N ASP A 84 -6.39 14.11 -3.13
CA ASP A 84 -5.32 13.21 -2.71
C ASP A 84 -5.22 11.96 -3.61
N LYS A 85 -4.09 11.26 -3.54
CA LYS A 85 -3.90 10.01 -4.28
C LYS A 85 -4.77 8.91 -3.70
N LEU A 86 -5.49 8.20 -4.58
CA LEU A 86 -6.25 7.01 -4.24
C LEU A 86 -5.39 5.78 -4.48
N VAL A 87 -5.24 4.94 -3.48
CA VAL A 87 -4.52 3.67 -3.53
C VAL A 87 -5.56 2.55 -3.59
N ILE A 88 -5.62 1.86 -4.72
CA ILE A 88 -6.66 0.87 -5.02
C ILE A 88 -6.01 -0.39 -5.59
N HIS A 89 -6.57 -1.57 -5.29
CA HIS A 89 -6.09 -2.83 -5.86
C HIS A 89 -6.92 -3.22 -7.08
N ASN A 90 -6.31 -3.28 -8.26
CA ASN A 90 -7.03 -3.42 -9.54
C ASN A 90 -7.94 -2.21 -9.85
N ALA A 91 -7.38 -1.03 -9.70
CA ALA A 91 -8.08 0.24 -9.71
C ALA A 91 -9.01 0.50 -10.91
N SER A 92 -8.82 -0.18 -12.03
CA SER A 92 -9.69 -0.04 -13.20
C SER A 92 -11.13 -0.46 -12.92
N PHE A 93 -11.32 -1.42 -12.01
CA PHE A 93 -12.64 -1.90 -11.59
C PHE A 93 -13.36 -0.81 -10.79
N ASP A 94 -12.82 -0.42 -9.65
CA ASP A 94 -13.45 0.54 -8.72
C ASP A 94 -13.65 1.91 -9.39
N MET A 95 -12.63 2.37 -10.12
CA MET A 95 -12.69 3.65 -10.82
C MET A 95 -13.78 3.68 -11.92
N GLY A 96 -14.05 2.54 -12.55
CA GLY A 96 -15.15 2.40 -13.50
C GLY A 96 -16.50 2.65 -12.83
N PHE A 97 -16.74 2.02 -11.70
CA PHE A 97 -17.97 2.17 -10.92
C PHE A 97 -18.09 3.57 -10.29
N LEU A 98 -17.03 4.03 -9.61
CA LEU A 98 -17.02 5.35 -8.96
C LEU A 98 -17.31 6.47 -9.96
N ASN A 99 -16.62 6.49 -11.09
CA ASN A 99 -16.81 7.54 -12.09
C ASN A 99 -18.18 7.47 -12.77
N PHE A 100 -18.71 6.28 -12.96
CA PHE A 100 -20.05 6.11 -13.50
C PHE A 100 -21.10 6.68 -12.54
N GLU A 101 -21.06 6.31 -11.25
CA GLU A 101 -22.01 6.77 -10.25
C GLU A 101 -21.87 8.27 -9.95
N LEU A 102 -20.64 8.80 -9.91
CA LEU A 102 -20.38 10.24 -9.76
C LEU A 102 -20.99 11.04 -10.93
N ASN A 103 -20.78 10.59 -12.16
CA ASN A 103 -21.36 11.24 -13.33
C ASN A 103 -22.89 11.21 -13.32
N GLN A 104 -23.49 10.08 -12.94
CA GLN A 104 -24.95 9.99 -12.79
C GLN A 104 -25.49 10.92 -11.68
N ALA A 105 -24.72 11.12 -10.61
CA ALA A 105 -25.07 12.02 -9.53
C ALA A 105 -24.77 13.50 -9.84
N GLY A 106 -24.19 13.82 -11.01
CA GLY A 106 -23.87 15.18 -11.44
C GLY A 106 -22.54 15.74 -10.91
N PHE A 107 -21.67 14.86 -10.41
CA PHE A 107 -20.32 15.20 -9.92
C PHE A 107 -19.25 14.97 -11.01
N PRO A 108 -18.10 15.64 -10.92
CA PRO A 108 -16.99 15.41 -11.84
C PRO A 108 -16.36 14.03 -11.60
N SER A 109 -15.82 13.43 -12.65
CA SER A 109 -15.03 12.21 -12.56
C SER A 109 -13.71 12.43 -11.84
N ILE A 110 -13.25 11.39 -11.12
CA ILE A 110 -11.93 11.35 -10.51
C ILE A 110 -10.91 11.06 -11.62
N SER A 111 -9.83 11.87 -11.65
CA SER A 111 -8.75 11.68 -12.64
C SER A 111 -7.94 10.43 -12.36
N SER A 112 -7.65 9.67 -13.42
CA SER A 112 -6.74 8.51 -13.34
C SER A 112 -5.31 8.88 -12.91
N GLU A 113 -4.89 10.14 -13.07
CA GLU A 113 -3.60 10.64 -12.61
C GLU A 113 -3.49 10.63 -11.08
N ASN A 114 -4.63 10.66 -10.38
CA ASN A 114 -4.70 10.61 -8.92
C ASN A 114 -4.84 9.17 -8.39
N VAL A 115 -4.65 8.14 -9.22
CA VAL A 115 -4.85 6.75 -8.82
C VAL A 115 -3.55 5.98 -8.85
N ILE A 116 -3.28 5.26 -7.75
CA ILE A 116 -2.17 4.32 -7.58
C ILE A 116 -2.76 2.91 -7.60
N ASP A 117 -2.47 2.16 -8.65
CA ASP A 117 -2.94 0.78 -8.80
C ASP A 117 -1.90 -0.19 -8.22
N THR A 118 -2.18 -0.77 -7.05
CA THR A 118 -1.28 -1.67 -6.35
C THR A 118 -1.11 -3.01 -7.07
N LEU A 119 -2.10 -3.46 -7.88
CA LEU A 119 -1.96 -4.65 -8.71
C LEU A 119 -0.87 -4.47 -9.77
N LYS A 120 -0.80 -3.28 -10.39
CA LYS A 120 0.26 -2.96 -11.36
C LYS A 120 1.63 -2.94 -10.67
N ILE A 121 1.74 -2.32 -9.49
CA ILE A 121 2.99 -2.31 -8.71
C ILE A 121 3.41 -3.74 -8.35
N ALA A 122 2.48 -4.56 -7.86
CA ALA A 122 2.76 -5.94 -7.48
C ALA A 122 3.25 -6.78 -8.67
N ARG A 123 2.61 -6.66 -9.84
CA ARG A 123 3.01 -7.36 -11.07
C ARG A 123 4.39 -6.94 -11.58
N GLN A 124 4.74 -5.66 -11.44
CA GLN A 124 6.08 -5.16 -11.77
C GLN A 124 7.14 -5.68 -10.80
N LYS A 125 6.82 -5.70 -9.50
CA LYS A 125 7.75 -6.14 -8.45
C LYS A 125 7.95 -7.65 -8.42
N PHE A 126 6.92 -8.42 -8.77
CA PHE A 126 6.89 -9.89 -8.72
C PHE A 126 6.37 -10.48 -10.04
N PRO A 127 7.13 -10.40 -11.13
CA PRO A 127 6.70 -10.92 -12.43
C PRO A 127 6.35 -12.42 -12.35
N GLY A 128 5.21 -12.80 -12.91
CA GLY A 128 4.74 -14.19 -12.95
C GLY A 128 4.15 -14.74 -11.65
N ALA A 129 4.17 -13.98 -10.55
CA ALA A 129 3.56 -14.39 -9.28
C ALA A 129 2.07 -14.00 -9.21
N GLN A 130 1.31 -14.72 -8.37
CA GLN A 130 -0.03 -14.30 -8.00
C GLN A 130 0.02 -12.94 -7.28
N ALA A 131 -0.88 -12.05 -7.67
CA ALA A 131 -0.91 -10.67 -7.20
C ALA A 131 -2.29 -10.24 -6.70
N SER A 132 -3.19 -11.19 -6.35
CA SER A 132 -4.43 -10.88 -5.62
C SER A 132 -4.09 -10.36 -4.22
N LEU A 133 -5.01 -9.61 -3.59
CA LEU A 133 -4.82 -9.08 -2.23
C LEU A 133 -4.44 -10.19 -1.25
N ASP A 134 -5.14 -11.34 -1.27
CA ASP A 134 -4.80 -12.50 -0.45
C ASP A 134 -3.41 -13.10 -0.73
N ALA A 135 -3.02 -13.13 -2.00
CA ALA A 135 -1.69 -13.63 -2.36
C ALA A 135 -0.58 -12.70 -1.86
N LEU A 136 -0.84 -11.40 -1.85
CA LEU A 136 0.08 -10.39 -1.32
C LEU A 136 0.11 -10.42 0.21
N CYS A 137 -1.04 -10.56 0.90
CA CYS A 137 -1.08 -10.75 2.35
C CYS A 137 -0.25 -11.98 2.77
N ARG A 138 -0.45 -13.14 2.11
CA ARG A 138 0.38 -14.32 2.38
C ARG A 138 1.87 -14.09 2.12
N ARG A 139 2.22 -13.39 1.06
CA ARG A 139 3.62 -13.09 0.70
C ARG A 139 4.30 -12.22 1.75
N PHE A 140 3.60 -11.21 2.25
CA PHE A 140 4.13 -10.26 3.23
C PHE A 140 3.86 -10.67 4.67
N GLN A 141 3.25 -11.85 4.90
CA GLN A 141 2.90 -12.36 6.23
C GLN A 141 1.95 -11.41 7.00
N ILE A 142 1.07 -10.74 6.27
CA ILE A 142 0.00 -9.92 6.83
C ILE A 142 -1.14 -10.84 7.23
N ASP A 143 -1.57 -10.71 8.50
CA ASP A 143 -2.68 -11.50 9.02
C ASP A 143 -4.01 -11.06 8.39
N ASN A 144 -4.64 -11.97 7.66
CA ASN A 144 -5.96 -11.80 7.06
C ASN A 144 -6.98 -12.82 7.59
N THR A 145 -6.73 -13.43 8.76
CA THR A 145 -7.60 -14.46 9.34
C THR A 145 -8.98 -13.93 9.77
N HIS A 146 -9.11 -12.62 9.93
CA HIS A 146 -10.37 -11.94 10.27
C HIS A 146 -11.26 -11.64 9.05
N ARG A 147 -10.81 -12.03 7.86
CA ARG A 147 -11.52 -11.81 6.59
C ARG A 147 -12.31 -13.06 6.21
N ASP A 148 -13.43 -13.29 6.92
CA ASP A 148 -14.35 -14.41 6.59
C ASP A 148 -15.12 -14.13 5.29
N LEU A 149 -15.47 -12.86 5.05
CA LEU A 149 -16.10 -12.35 3.85
C LEU A 149 -15.33 -11.09 3.38
N HIS A 150 -15.49 -10.76 2.10
CA HIS A 150 -15.00 -9.49 1.58
C HIS A 150 -15.83 -8.34 2.17
N GLY A 151 -15.18 -7.30 2.63
CA GLY A 151 -15.81 -6.07 3.09
C GLY A 151 -14.90 -4.91 2.77
N ALA A 152 -15.43 -3.89 2.11
CA ALA A 152 -14.63 -2.82 1.52
C ALA A 152 -13.69 -2.13 2.54
N LEU A 153 -14.12 -1.92 3.78
CA LEU A 153 -13.26 -1.29 4.79
C LEU A 153 -12.17 -2.25 5.29
N ILE A 154 -12.46 -3.54 5.43
CA ILE A 154 -11.49 -4.56 5.84
C ILE A 154 -10.45 -4.73 4.74
N ASP A 155 -10.88 -4.79 3.48
CA ASP A 155 -10.01 -4.94 2.33
C ASP A 155 -9.14 -3.70 2.12
N ALA A 156 -9.66 -2.50 2.36
CA ALA A 156 -8.88 -1.27 2.37
C ALA A 156 -7.79 -1.27 3.47
N ASP A 157 -8.06 -1.80 4.67
CA ASP A 157 -7.07 -1.90 5.76
C ASP A 157 -5.96 -2.90 5.43
N LEU A 158 -6.33 -4.08 4.93
CA LEU A 158 -5.36 -5.06 4.42
C LEU A 158 -4.53 -4.49 3.27
N LEU A 159 -5.18 -3.76 2.36
CA LEU A 159 -4.52 -3.10 1.24
C LEU A 159 -3.54 -2.03 1.71
N ALA A 160 -3.86 -1.26 2.76
CA ALA A 160 -2.94 -0.29 3.33
C ALA A 160 -1.65 -0.96 3.81
N SER A 161 -1.78 -2.09 4.53
CA SER A 161 -0.64 -2.88 4.99
C SER A 161 0.18 -3.44 3.82
N VAL A 162 -0.48 -4.00 2.81
CA VAL A 162 0.17 -4.50 1.58
C VAL A 162 0.87 -3.37 0.82
N TYR A 163 0.25 -2.19 0.73
CA TYR A 163 0.82 -1.04 0.04
C TYR A 163 2.12 -0.56 0.69
N VAL A 164 2.17 -0.50 2.02
CA VAL A 164 3.40 -0.18 2.77
C VAL A 164 4.53 -1.15 2.38
N GLU A 165 4.26 -2.45 2.35
CA GLU A 165 5.24 -3.48 1.96
C GLU A 165 5.64 -3.38 0.47
N LEU A 166 4.69 -3.06 -0.40
CA LEU A 166 4.98 -2.80 -1.81
C LEU A 166 5.87 -1.56 -2.01
N LYS A 167 5.78 -0.57 -1.14
CA LYS A 167 6.64 0.63 -1.15
C LYS A 167 8.03 0.40 -0.52
N GLY A 168 8.26 -0.78 0.04
CA GLY A 168 9.55 -1.15 0.65
C GLY A 168 9.54 -1.24 2.17
N GLY A 169 8.36 -1.26 2.79
CA GLY A 169 8.16 -1.31 4.24
C GLY A 169 8.35 0.06 4.92
N LEU A 170 8.14 0.08 6.24
CA LEU A 170 8.30 1.29 7.05
C LEU A 170 9.77 1.70 7.27
N GLN A 171 10.72 0.81 6.97
CA GLN A 171 12.14 1.14 7.03
C GLN A 171 12.60 1.72 5.68
N PRO A 172 13.05 2.98 5.62
CA PRO A 172 13.72 3.50 4.44
C PRO A 172 14.96 2.64 4.18
N THR A 173 15.05 2.04 2.99
CA THR A 173 16.28 1.37 2.56
C THR A 173 17.41 2.38 2.64
N LEU A 174 18.50 2.05 3.36
CA LEU A 174 19.72 2.88 3.42
C LEU A 174 20.34 3.11 2.02
N LEU A 175 19.85 2.35 1.03
CA LEU A 175 20.19 2.41 -0.38
C LEU A 175 18.98 2.90 -1.18
N SER A 176 18.48 4.11 -0.93
CA SER A 176 17.60 4.76 -1.88
C SER A 176 18.44 5.22 -3.06
N ASP A 177 18.38 4.44 -4.13
CA ASP A 177 18.91 4.83 -5.42
C ASP A 177 18.25 6.14 -5.86
N ASN A 178 19.02 7.22 -5.77
CA ASN A 178 18.76 8.48 -6.46
C ASN A 178 18.98 8.31 -7.98
N THR A 179 18.29 7.34 -8.59
CA THR A 179 18.33 7.12 -10.06
C THR A 179 16.92 7.19 -10.65
N ALA A 180 16.15 8.22 -10.27
CA ALA A 180 14.93 8.56 -10.98
C ALA A 180 15.09 9.95 -11.63
N THR A 181 16.08 10.09 -12.54
CA THR A 181 16.05 11.16 -13.55
C THR A 181 17.04 10.83 -14.65
N LYS A 182 16.48 10.50 -15.80
CA LYS A 182 17.02 10.44 -17.16
C LYS A 182 17.07 9.04 -17.77
N SER A 183 15.95 8.67 -18.37
CA SER A 183 15.92 7.73 -19.49
C SER A 183 14.95 8.26 -20.54
N GLU A 184 15.35 9.34 -21.20
CA GLU A 184 14.88 9.63 -22.55
C GLU A 184 16.09 9.47 -23.50
N ASN A 185 15.85 8.64 -24.51
CA ASN A 185 16.67 8.49 -25.71
C ASN A 185 18.04 7.80 -25.59
N ILE A 186 18.10 6.49 -25.86
CA ILE A 186 19.08 5.93 -26.81
C ILE A 186 18.46 4.66 -27.43
N ILE A 187 18.04 4.80 -28.70
CA ILE A 187 17.82 3.71 -29.64
C ILE A 187 19.14 3.45 -30.36
N ASN A 188 19.54 2.17 -30.46
CA ASN A 188 20.53 1.55 -31.34
C ASN A 188 22.01 1.78 -31.06
N ASN A 189 22.73 0.74 -30.63
CA ASN A 189 23.60 -0.05 -31.50
C ASN A 189 24.29 -1.20 -30.74
N ASN A 190 24.41 -2.31 -31.44
CA ASN A 190 25.08 -3.56 -31.08
C ASN A 190 26.52 -3.40 -30.56
N SER A 191 26.85 -4.33 -29.70
CA SER A 191 28.13 -5.03 -29.52
C SER A 191 28.86 -4.79 -28.20
N ASN A 192 29.14 -5.94 -27.56
CA ASN A 192 30.18 -6.18 -26.55
C ASN A 192 29.98 -5.55 -25.15
N ILE A 193 29.29 -6.33 -24.29
CA ILE A 193 29.34 -6.11 -22.84
C ILE A 193 30.62 -6.81 -22.34
N ASP A 194 31.70 -6.09 -22.28
CA ASP A 194 32.80 -6.39 -21.38
C ASP A 194 32.40 -5.88 -19.97
N SER A 195 32.44 -6.81 -19.03
CA SER A 195 32.11 -6.62 -17.63
C SER A 195 33.18 -5.74 -16.96
N ASP A 196 32.94 -4.44 -16.92
CA ASP A 196 33.74 -3.52 -16.10
C ASP A 196 32.90 -3.01 -14.92
N PHE A 197 32.66 -3.89 -13.91
CA PHE A 197 32.31 -3.46 -12.58
C PHE A 197 33.56 -2.83 -11.94
N SER A 198 33.85 -1.58 -12.28
CA SER A 198 34.81 -0.79 -11.51
C SER A 198 34.24 -0.56 -10.11
N PHE A 199 34.65 -1.40 -9.16
CA PHE A 199 34.43 -1.14 -7.73
C PHE A 199 34.99 0.27 -7.43
N ILE A 200 34.10 1.21 -7.12
CA ILE A 200 34.48 2.50 -6.56
C ILE A 200 35.32 2.19 -5.31
N SER A 201 36.63 2.33 -5.45
CA SER A 201 37.57 2.13 -4.35
C SER A 201 37.16 3.04 -3.20
N LYS A 202 36.61 2.44 -2.13
CA LYS A 202 36.28 3.18 -0.90
C LYS A 202 37.57 3.84 -0.41
N LYS A 203 37.62 5.15 -0.50
CA LYS A 203 38.73 5.93 0.04
C LYS A 203 38.88 5.57 1.52
N GLN A 204 39.93 4.84 1.87
CA GLN A 204 40.20 4.43 3.22
C GLN A 204 40.43 5.70 4.05
N ARG A 205 39.49 5.99 4.96
CA ARG A 205 39.62 7.13 5.87
C ARG A 205 40.70 6.79 6.88
N SER A 206 41.60 7.75 7.17
CA SER A 206 42.54 7.61 8.27
C SER A 206 41.79 7.36 9.58
N THR A 207 42.29 6.41 10.38
CA THR A 207 41.75 6.15 11.71
C THR A 207 41.77 7.43 12.53
N ARG A 208 40.62 7.80 13.08
CA ARG A 208 40.54 8.93 14.00
C ARG A 208 41.18 8.49 15.33
N PRO A 209 42.18 9.21 15.87
CA PRO A 209 42.69 8.91 17.18
C PRO A 209 41.58 9.10 18.22
N HIS A 210 41.18 8.03 18.88
CA HIS A 210 40.22 8.09 19.98
C HIS A 210 41.04 7.99 21.28
N HIS A 211 41.13 9.10 22.01
CA HIS A 211 41.76 9.12 23.31
C HIS A 211 40.71 8.71 24.35
N VAL A 212 40.82 7.49 24.85
CA VAL A 212 40.00 6.99 25.96
C VAL A 212 40.44 7.69 27.25
N THR A 213 39.49 8.24 27.99
CA THR A 213 39.76 8.89 29.26
C THR A 213 40.02 7.85 30.38
N GLN A 214 40.73 8.20 31.44
CA GLN A 214 40.98 7.31 32.57
C GLN A 214 39.66 6.87 33.22
N ASP A 215 38.68 7.75 33.34
CA ASP A 215 37.36 7.43 33.88
C ASP A 215 36.61 6.36 33.06
N GLU A 216 36.74 6.41 31.72
CA GLU A 216 36.17 5.36 30.86
C GLU A 216 36.87 4.02 31.02
N LEU A 217 38.17 4.01 31.17
CA LEU A 217 38.95 2.78 31.43
C LEU A 217 38.57 2.16 32.79
N ASP A 218 38.43 2.97 33.82
CA ASP A 218 38.08 2.51 35.16
C ASP A 218 36.65 1.93 35.19
N LYS A 219 35.68 2.62 34.56
CA LYS A 219 34.31 2.11 34.38
C LYS A 219 34.25 0.82 33.57
N HIS A 220 35.04 0.72 32.52
CA HIS A 220 35.14 -0.51 31.74
C HIS A 220 35.72 -1.67 32.56
N ALA A 221 36.74 -1.41 33.32
CA ALA A 221 37.34 -2.41 34.23
C ALA A 221 36.35 -2.89 35.32
N GLU A 222 35.53 -1.98 35.87
CA GLU A 222 34.45 -2.34 36.80
C GLU A 222 33.37 -3.18 36.12
N PHE A 223 32.97 -2.82 34.93
CA PHE A 223 31.98 -3.57 34.16
C PHE A 223 32.45 -4.99 33.82
N LEU A 224 33.72 -5.15 33.44
CA LEU A 224 34.31 -6.48 33.18
C LEU A 224 34.28 -7.42 34.39
N LYS A 225 34.30 -6.90 35.60
CA LYS A 225 34.18 -7.72 36.82
C LYS A 225 32.80 -8.35 37.04
N LEU A 226 31.77 -7.77 36.37
CA LEU A 226 30.39 -8.27 36.43
C LEU A 226 30.11 -9.36 35.40
N ILE A 227 30.99 -9.57 34.44
CA ILE A 227 30.84 -10.55 33.36
C ILE A 227 31.60 -11.83 33.73
N THR A 228 30.92 -12.97 33.67
CA THR A 228 31.57 -14.28 33.87
C THR A 228 32.39 -14.59 32.60
N ASP A 229 33.70 -14.73 32.73
CA ASP A 229 34.67 -15.08 31.68
C ASP A 229 34.70 -14.09 30.49
N PRO A 230 35.05 -12.80 30.72
CA PRO A 230 35.03 -11.79 29.69
C PRO A 230 36.17 -12.02 28.69
N ILE A 231 35.81 -12.04 27.38
CA ILE A 231 36.75 -12.28 26.26
C ILE A 231 37.90 -11.26 26.27
N TRP A 232 37.67 -10.02 26.71
CA TRP A 232 38.69 -8.95 26.75
C TRP A 232 39.81 -9.16 27.80
N LEU A 233 39.67 -10.12 28.72
CA LEU A 233 40.69 -10.49 29.66
C LEU A 233 41.44 -11.77 29.28
N GLN A 234 41.04 -12.43 28.20
CA GLN A 234 41.75 -13.57 27.63
C GLN A 234 42.88 -13.04 26.73
N THR A 235 44.06 -12.93 27.25
CA THR A 235 45.28 -12.68 26.48
C THR A 235 45.82 -14.02 26.01
N ASP A 236 45.98 -14.18 24.66
CA ASP A 236 46.77 -15.26 24.07
C ASP A 236 48.23 -15.24 24.51
#